data_af76c4ef454373bcbdb642ff4b90fc4b
#
_entry.id   af76c4ef454373bcbdb642ff4b90fc4b
#
_cell.length_a   1.000
_cell.length_b   1.000
_cell.length_c   1.000
_cell.angle_alpha   90.00
_cell.angle_beta   90.00
_cell.angle_gamma   90.00
#
_symmetry.space_group_name_H-M   'P 1'
#
loop_
_entity.id
_entity.type
_entity.pdbx_description
1 polymer ?
#
loop_
_entity_poly.entity_id
_entity_poly.type
_entity_poly.pdbx_seq_one_letter_code
_entity_poly.pdbx_strand_id
1 'polypeptide(L)'
;MTAREGSVGGTPLPRGTALLREPLLNKGTAFSAAERDALGLRGLLPPRINTQADQVSRVLENFRRKPTDLDKYINLAALHDRNETLFYRVVVDNPDEMMPIIYTPTVGQACQQFGHIFQRPRGLFVSIEDLGRVEAVLRNWPHRDVAMIVVTDGERILGLGDQGADGMGIPVGKLSLYTA
;
A
#
# COMPACT_ATOMS: atom_id res chain seq x y z
N MET A 1 37.13 -2.60 4.97
CA MET A 1 36.05 -3.58 4.67
C MET A 1 34.92 -2.79 4.02
N THR A 2 34.85 -2.86 2.70
CA THR A 2 33.80 -2.21 1.89
C THR A 2 32.47 -2.94 2.14
N ALA A 3 31.48 -2.19 2.66
CA ALA A 3 30.14 -2.69 2.80
C ALA A 3 29.63 -3.13 1.40
N ARG A 4 29.17 -4.36 1.27
CA ARG A 4 28.52 -4.85 0.04
C ARG A 4 27.30 -3.95 -0.20
N GLU A 5 27.33 -3.22 -1.32
CA GLU A 5 26.17 -2.48 -1.79
C GLU A 5 25.04 -3.48 -2.03
N GLY A 6 23.99 -3.41 -1.23
CA GLY A 6 22.79 -4.22 -1.43
C GLY A 6 22.13 -3.79 -2.74
N SER A 7 21.74 -4.73 -3.58
CA SER A 7 20.93 -4.49 -4.77
C SER A 7 19.67 -5.36 -4.71
N VAL A 8 18.54 -4.81 -5.17
CA VAL A 8 17.31 -5.57 -5.41
C VAL A 8 17.15 -5.65 -6.92
N GLY A 9 17.18 -6.86 -7.49
CA GLY A 9 17.04 -7.08 -8.93
C GLY A 9 18.10 -6.39 -9.79
N GLY A 10 19.35 -6.20 -9.27
CA GLY A 10 20.44 -5.54 -10.00
C GLY A 10 20.43 -4.01 -9.95
N THR A 11 19.40 -3.38 -9.38
CA THR A 11 19.35 -1.93 -9.17
C THR A 11 19.89 -1.59 -7.79
N PRO A 12 20.76 -0.56 -7.64
CA PRO A 12 21.23 -0.11 -6.34
C PRO A 12 20.05 0.27 -5.42
N LEU A 13 20.12 -0.10 -4.14
CA LEU A 13 19.11 0.31 -3.16
C LEU A 13 19.03 1.83 -3.07
N PRO A 14 17.85 2.43 -3.09
CA PRO A 14 17.68 3.85 -2.86
C PRO A 14 18.19 4.23 -1.45
N ARG A 15 18.59 5.51 -1.26
CA ARG A 15 19.14 6.02 -0.02
C ARG A 15 18.40 7.27 0.43
N GLY A 16 18.56 7.64 1.71
CA GLY A 16 17.97 8.86 2.24
C GLY A 16 16.46 8.94 2.08
N THR A 17 15.97 10.08 1.65
CA THR A 17 14.53 10.32 1.47
C THR A 17 13.92 9.48 0.36
N ALA A 18 14.69 9.08 -0.66
CA ALA A 18 14.19 8.19 -1.71
C ALA A 18 13.82 6.82 -1.15
N LEU A 19 14.65 6.26 -0.24
CA LEU A 19 14.35 5.00 0.45
C LEU A 19 13.08 5.11 1.33
N LEU A 20 12.91 6.21 2.04
CA LEU A 20 11.73 6.44 2.89
C LEU A 20 10.42 6.63 2.10
N ARG A 21 10.53 6.91 0.80
CA ARG A 21 9.38 7.01 -0.12
C ARG A 21 9.04 5.70 -0.83
N GLU A 22 9.86 4.67 -0.65
CA GLU A 22 9.64 3.36 -1.25
C GLU A 22 8.90 2.44 -0.25
N PRO A 23 7.59 2.19 -0.43
CA PRO A 23 6.78 1.49 0.57
C PRO A 23 7.26 0.08 0.91
N LEU A 24 7.80 -0.65 -0.08
CA LEU A 24 8.31 -2.01 0.07
C LEU A 24 9.61 -2.06 0.90
N LEU A 25 10.40 -0.99 0.91
CA LEU A 25 11.71 -0.93 1.55
C LEU A 25 11.69 -0.12 2.85
N ASN A 26 10.67 0.71 3.04
CA ASN A 26 10.58 1.60 4.19
C ASN A 26 10.23 0.83 5.46
N LYS A 27 11.15 0.82 6.43
CA LYS A 27 10.93 0.25 7.77
C LYS A 27 10.52 1.31 8.80
N GLY A 28 10.39 2.58 8.39
CA GLY A 28 10.10 3.69 9.31
C GLY A 28 11.12 3.78 10.44
N THR A 29 10.65 3.86 11.68
CA THR A 29 11.51 3.95 12.87
C THR A 29 12.20 2.64 13.26
N ALA A 30 11.94 1.51 12.56
CA ALA A 30 12.57 0.22 12.82
C ALA A 30 13.92 0.04 12.11
N PHE A 31 14.35 0.97 11.26
CA PHE A 31 15.72 0.95 10.78
C PHE A 31 16.71 0.98 11.95
N SER A 32 17.59 -0.02 12.01
CA SER A 32 18.65 -0.12 13.02
C SER A 32 19.68 1.03 12.90
N ALA A 33 20.48 1.21 13.91
CA ALA A 33 21.54 2.24 13.88
C ALA A 33 22.50 2.05 12.69
N ALA A 34 22.93 0.81 12.43
CA ALA A 34 23.81 0.48 11.32
C ALA A 34 23.15 0.72 9.94
N GLU A 35 21.87 0.38 9.80
CA GLU A 35 21.12 0.67 8.56
C GLU A 35 20.97 2.19 8.35
N ARG A 36 20.72 2.95 9.41
CA ARG A 36 20.59 4.41 9.31
C ARG A 36 21.90 5.06 8.85
N ASP A 37 23.04 4.56 9.31
CA ASP A 37 24.37 5.01 8.87
C ASP A 37 24.62 4.61 7.41
N ALA A 38 24.43 3.34 7.09
CA ALA A 38 24.69 2.79 5.77
C ALA A 38 23.81 3.41 4.68
N LEU A 39 22.55 3.74 4.99
CA LEU A 39 21.52 4.17 4.03
C LEU A 39 21.28 5.69 4.03
N GLY A 40 22.04 6.46 4.82
CA GLY A 40 21.93 7.92 4.87
C GLY A 40 20.62 8.40 5.52
N LEU A 41 20.15 7.71 6.58
CA LEU A 41 18.88 8.02 7.26
C LEU A 41 19.04 8.80 8.56
N ARG A 42 20.28 9.07 9.01
CA ARG A 42 20.54 9.87 10.21
C ARG A 42 19.98 11.28 10.03
N GLY A 43 19.25 11.76 11.03
CA GLY A 43 18.59 13.07 11.00
C GLY A 43 17.25 13.10 10.23
N LEU A 44 16.98 12.09 9.39
CA LEU A 44 15.69 11.97 8.67
C LEU A 44 14.64 11.23 9.49
N LEU A 45 15.06 10.42 10.45
CA LEU A 45 14.18 9.65 11.34
C LEU A 45 14.38 10.11 12.79
N PRO A 46 13.33 10.03 13.63
CA PRO A 46 13.47 10.24 15.07
C PRO A 46 14.57 9.35 15.64
N PRO A 47 15.37 9.82 16.63
CA PRO A 47 16.54 9.09 17.12
C PRO A 47 16.20 7.73 17.72
N ARG A 48 15.04 7.59 18.36
CA ARG A 48 14.61 6.30 18.94
C ARG A 48 14.38 5.26 17.85
N ILE A 49 14.95 4.09 18.04
CA ILE A 49 14.69 2.90 17.22
C ILE A 49 13.56 2.15 17.90
N ASN A 50 12.51 1.85 17.14
CA ASN A 50 11.37 1.09 17.62
C ASN A 50 11.37 -0.28 16.96
N THR A 51 10.83 -1.28 17.65
CA THR A 51 10.58 -2.59 17.07
C THR A 51 9.39 -2.53 16.10
N GLN A 52 9.25 -3.53 15.26
CA GLN A 52 8.04 -3.67 14.43
C GLN A 52 6.78 -3.81 15.31
N ALA A 53 6.87 -4.51 16.44
CA ALA A 53 5.77 -4.65 17.40
C ALA A 53 5.33 -3.30 17.99
N ASP A 54 6.27 -2.40 18.33
CA ASP A 54 5.94 -1.06 18.80
C ASP A 54 5.20 -0.26 17.70
N GLN A 55 5.57 -0.46 16.43
CA GLN A 55 4.91 0.20 15.31
C GLN A 55 3.50 -0.35 15.10
N VAL A 56 3.31 -1.68 15.16
CA VAL A 56 1.99 -2.34 15.08
C VAL A 56 1.08 -1.80 16.18
N SER A 57 1.54 -1.76 17.43
CA SER A 57 0.76 -1.23 18.56
C SER A 57 0.27 0.20 18.29
N ARG A 58 1.16 1.08 17.84
CA ARG A 58 0.80 2.48 17.51
C ARG A 58 -0.17 2.60 16.34
N VAL A 59 -0.02 1.73 15.33
CA VAL A 59 -0.97 1.70 14.21
C VAL A 59 -2.36 1.31 14.70
N LEU A 60 -2.46 0.26 15.52
CA LEU A 60 -3.73 -0.21 16.09
C LEU A 60 -4.38 0.84 17.00
N GLU A 61 -3.61 1.51 17.84
CA GLU A 61 -4.13 2.62 18.65
C GLU A 61 -4.72 3.73 17.78
N ASN A 62 -4.00 4.16 16.75
CA ASN A 62 -4.49 5.20 15.84
C ASN A 62 -5.71 4.74 15.03
N PHE A 63 -5.71 3.51 14.57
CA PHE A 63 -6.79 2.88 13.85
C PHE A 63 -8.08 2.83 14.70
N ARG A 64 -7.98 2.37 15.95
CA ARG A 64 -9.11 2.23 16.86
C ARG A 64 -9.71 3.58 17.31
N ARG A 65 -8.95 4.66 17.22
CA ARG A 65 -9.42 6.03 17.48
C ARG A 65 -10.18 6.66 16.32
N LYS A 66 -10.20 6.03 15.14
CA LYS A 66 -10.91 6.56 13.97
C LYS A 66 -12.41 6.43 14.17
N PRO A 67 -13.19 7.51 13.89
CA PRO A 67 -14.62 7.55 14.21
C PRO A 67 -15.47 6.64 13.30
N THR A 68 -15.08 6.47 12.04
CA THR A 68 -15.82 5.66 11.06
C THR A 68 -14.96 4.57 10.41
N ASP A 69 -15.60 3.56 9.86
CA ASP A 69 -14.88 2.50 9.14
C ASP A 69 -14.22 3.04 7.86
N LEU A 70 -14.80 4.04 7.20
CA LEU A 70 -14.17 4.72 6.09
C LEU A 70 -12.89 5.46 6.52
N ASP A 71 -12.89 6.14 7.67
CA ASP A 71 -11.67 6.77 8.21
C ASP A 71 -10.59 5.73 8.55
N LYS A 72 -11.00 4.56 9.05
CA LYS A 72 -10.09 3.42 9.27
C LYS A 72 -9.51 2.92 7.95
N TYR A 73 -10.34 2.77 6.92
CA TYR A 73 -9.92 2.40 5.56
C TYR A 73 -8.87 3.38 5.02
N ILE A 74 -9.16 4.68 5.06
CA ILE A 74 -8.24 5.74 4.62
C ILE A 74 -6.92 5.67 5.38
N ASN A 75 -6.97 5.44 6.69
CA ASN A 75 -5.78 5.30 7.53
C ASN A 75 -4.91 4.09 7.13
N LEU A 76 -5.54 2.94 6.84
CA LEU A 76 -4.84 1.73 6.38
C LEU A 76 -4.30 1.90 4.96
N ALA A 77 -5.05 2.54 4.05
CA ALA A 77 -4.58 2.86 2.71
C ALA A 77 -3.33 3.76 2.76
N ALA A 78 -3.35 4.79 3.58
CA ALA A 78 -2.19 5.66 3.79
C ALA A 78 -0.99 4.92 4.44
N LEU A 79 -1.24 3.94 5.29
CA LEU A 79 -0.18 3.07 5.82
C LEU A 79 0.42 2.20 4.72
N HIS A 80 -0.43 1.56 3.91
CA HIS A 80 -0.04 0.73 2.78
C HIS A 80 0.84 1.52 1.79
N ASP A 81 0.50 2.79 1.54
CA ASP A 81 1.22 3.67 0.62
C ASP A 81 2.60 4.11 1.11
N ARG A 82 2.90 4.02 2.40
CA ARG A 82 4.17 4.47 2.98
C ARG A 82 5.02 3.35 3.58
N ASN A 83 4.41 2.26 4.04
CA ASN A 83 5.12 1.13 4.66
C ASN A 83 4.30 -0.16 4.49
N GLU A 84 4.52 -0.81 3.38
CA GLU A 84 3.75 -1.99 2.96
C GLU A 84 3.98 -3.19 3.89
N THR A 85 5.22 -3.40 4.32
CA THR A 85 5.55 -4.47 5.28
C THR A 85 4.79 -4.30 6.60
N LEU A 86 4.70 -3.07 7.12
CA LEU A 86 3.96 -2.81 8.34
C LEU A 86 2.44 -2.95 8.14
N PHE A 87 1.92 -2.53 6.98
CA PHE A 87 0.52 -2.74 6.63
C PHE A 87 0.15 -4.23 6.67
N TYR A 88 0.90 -5.08 5.95
CA TYR A 88 0.62 -6.52 5.93
C TYR A 88 0.82 -7.16 7.30
N ARG A 89 1.80 -6.70 8.07
CA ARG A 89 1.98 -7.19 9.44
C ARG A 89 0.76 -6.90 10.33
N VAL A 90 0.20 -5.71 10.23
CA VAL A 90 -1.03 -5.33 10.95
C VAL A 90 -2.21 -6.20 10.51
N VAL A 91 -2.38 -6.43 9.20
CA VAL A 91 -3.48 -7.23 8.64
C VAL A 91 -3.38 -8.69 9.09
N VAL A 92 -2.19 -9.30 8.97
CA VAL A 92 -1.96 -10.72 9.31
C VAL A 92 -2.11 -10.97 10.80
N ASP A 93 -1.65 -10.04 11.65
CA ASP A 93 -1.76 -10.20 13.10
C ASP A 93 -3.19 -9.95 13.64
N ASN A 94 -4.04 -9.26 12.88
CA ASN A 94 -5.39 -8.84 13.31
C ASN A 94 -6.43 -9.03 12.19
N PRO A 95 -6.56 -10.22 11.59
CA PRO A 95 -7.39 -10.40 10.40
C PRO A 95 -8.87 -10.08 10.64
N ASP A 96 -9.43 -10.48 11.77
CA ASP A 96 -10.85 -10.27 12.09
C ASP A 96 -11.22 -8.77 12.16
N GLU A 97 -10.29 -7.93 12.61
CA GLU A 97 -10.49 -6.49 12.72
C GLU A 97 -10.19 -5.76 11.39
N MET A 98 -9.22 -6.26 10.62
CA MET A 98 -8.72 -5.57 9.41
C MET A 98 -9.51 -5.93 8.15
N MET A 99 -9.91 -7.21 7.98
CA MET A 99 -10.57 -7.66 6.76
C MET A 99 -11.86 -6.90 6.42
N PRO A 100 -12.79 -6.64 7.36
CA PRO A 100 -14.02 -5.90 7.05
C PRO A 100 -13.75 -4.42 6.72
N ILE A 101 -12.58 -3.90 7.05
CA ILE A 101 -12.17 -2.54 6.73
C ILE A 101 -11.51 -2.47 5.35
N ILE A 102 -10.54 -3.33 5.07
CA ILE A 102 -9.80 -3.28 3.80
C ILE A 102 -10.60 -3.88 2.63
N TYR A 103 -11.66 -4.64 2.92
CA TYR A 103 -12.53 -5.21 1.91
C TYR A 103 -14.02 -5.00 2.28
N THR A 104 -14.90 -5.99 2.03
CA THR A 104 -16.32 -5.86 2.33
C THR A 104 -16.58 -5.87 3.85
N PRO A 105 -17.45 -4.98 4.38
CA PRO A 105 -18.33 -4.05 3.64
C PRO A 105 -17.71 -2.68 3.33
N THR A 106 -16.64 -2.26 4.01
CA THR A 106 -16.13 -0.89 3.97
C THR A 106 -15.63 -0.47 2.59
N VAL A 107 -15.04 -1.39 1.82
CA VAL A 107 -14.57 -1.10 0.45
C VAL A 107 -15.67 -0.59 -0.47
N GLY A 108 -16.93 -0.96 -0.21
CA GLY A 108 -18.08 -0.41 -0.94
C GLY A 108 -18.22 1.10 -0.76
N GLN A 109 -18.13 1.58 0.48
CA GLN A 109 -18.11 3.01 0.76
C GLN A 109 -16.86 3.70 0.18
N ALA A 110 -15.72 3.01 0.22
CA ALA A 110 -14.49 3.51 -0.38
C ALA A 110 -14.63 3.70 -1.89
N CYS A 111 -15.29 2.80 -2.62
CA CYS A 111 -15.60 2.97 -4.03
C CYS A 111 -16.50 4.20 -4.26
N GLN A 112 -17.57 4.36 -3.50
CA GLN A 112 -18.47 5.52 -3.62
C GLN A 112 -17.80 6.86 -3.31
N GLN A 113 -16.69 6.86 -2.59
CA GLN A 113 -15.91 8.04 -2.22
C GLN A 113 -14.54 8.07 -2.92
N PHE A 114 -14.31 7.22 -3.92
CA PHE A 114 -12.99 6.97 -4.49
C PHE A 114 -12.28 8.26 -4.92
N GLY A 115 -12.95 9.12 -5.66
CA GLY A 115 -12.38 10.39 -6.11
C GLY A 115 -12.00 11.36 -4.97
N HIS A 116 -12.62 11.23 -3.79
CA HIS A 116 -12.31 12.05 -2.61
C HIS A 116 -11.17 11.50 -1.76
N ILE A 117 -10.96 10.17 -1.79
CA ILE A 117 -9.98 9.49 -0.92
C ILE A 117 -8.76 9.00 -1.68
N PHE A 118 -8.73 9.13 -3.02
CA PHE A 118 -7.61 8.72 -3.84
C PHE A 118 -6.33 9.47 -3.46
N GLN A 119 -5.25 8.72 -3.17
CA GLN A 119 -3.95 9.29 -2.79
C GLN A 119 -2.84 8.84 -3.73
N ARG A 120 -2.80 7.55 -4.08
CA ARG A 120 -1.78 6.96 -4.95
C ARG A 120 -2.40 5.91 -5.89
N PRO A 121 -1.91 5.80 -7.12
CA PRO A 121 -2.36 4.76 -8.03
C PRO A 121 -1.93 3.38 -7.52
N ARG A 122 -2.89 2.44 -7.44
CA ARG A 122 -2.67 1.04 -7.07
C ARG A 122 -3.20 0.06 -8.11
N GLY A 123 -3.52 0.57 -9.27
CA GLY A 123 -3.98 -0.21 -10.41
C GLY A 123 -3.84 0.58 -11.70
N LEU A 124 -4.07 -0.10 -12.81
CA LEU A 124 -4.10 0.50 -14.14
C LEU A 124 -5.55 0.65 -14.60
N PHE A 125 -5.87 1.83 -15.08
CA PHE A 125 -7.12 2.09 -15.77
C PHE A 125 -6.90 1.94 -17.26
N VAL A 126 -7.78 1.18 -17.92
CA VAL A 126 -7.81 1.02 -19.38
C VAL A 126 -9.19 1.42 -19.85
N SER A 127 -9.26 2.43 -20.70
CA SER A 127 -10.51 2.96 -21.23
C SER A 127 -10.68 2.64 -22.71
N ILE A 128 -11.88 2.95 -23.26
CA ILE A 128 -12.11 2.83 -24.69
C ILE A 128 -11.18 3.75 -25.53
N GLU A 129 -10.70 4.84 -24.93
CA GLU A 129 -9.75 5.76 -25.58
C GLU A 129 -8.36 5.13 -25.76
N ASP A 130 -8.09 4.03 -25.08
CA ASP A 130 -6.85 3.27 -25.18
C ASP A 130 -6.91 2.15 -26.22
N LEU A 131 -7.96 2.12 -27.04
CA LEU A 131 -8.10 1.14 -28.11
C LEU A 131 -6.87 1.15 -29.02
N GLY A 132 -6.24 -0.03 -29.21
CA GLY A 132 -4.99 -0.20 -29.94
C GLY A 132 -3.73 0.19 -29.18
N ARG A 133 -3.81 0.70 -27.94
CA ARG A 133 -2.66 1.11 -27.10
C ARG A 133 -2.59 0.38 -25.76
N VAL A 134 -3.42 -0.63 -25.52
CA VAL A 134 -3.51 -1.34 -24.24
C VAL A 134 -2.15 -1.86 -23.78
N GLU A 135 -1.34 -2.41 -24.69
CA GLU A 135 0.01 -2.88 -24.37
C GLU A 135 0.90 -1.74 -23.83
N ALA A 136 0.81 -0.55 -24.44
CA ALA A 136 1.57 0.61 -23.96
C ALA A 136 1.11 1.06 -22.57
N VAL A 137 -0.20 1.01 -22.28
CA VAL A 137 -0.75 1.31 -20.95
C VAL A 137 -0.23 0.30 -19.94
N LEU A 138 -0.27 -1.01 -20.23
CA LEU A 138 0.24 -2.05 -19.34
C LEU A 138 1.73 -1.90 -19.03
N ARG A 139 2.52 -1.42 -19.98
CA ARG A 139 3.96 -1.16 -19.81
C ARG A 139 4.27 0.00 -18.85
N ASN A 140 3.31 0.83 -18.52
CA ASN A 140 3.46 1.88 -17.51
C ASN A 140 3.50 1.34 -16.08
N TRP A 141 3.11 0.07 -15.86
CA TRP A 141 3.23 -0.53 -14.54
C TRP A 141 4.71 -0.69 -14.15
N PRO A 142 5.11 -0.20 -12.96
CA PRO A 142 6.53 -0.11 -12.61
C PRO A 142 7.18 -1.47 -12.33
N HIS A 143 6.38 -2.46 -11.90
CA HIS A 143 6.88 -3.79 -11.54
C HIS A 143 6.73 -4.76 -12.72
N ARG A 144 7.78 -5.55 -12.99
CA ARG A 144 7.79 -6.52 -14.11
C ARG A 144 7.34 -7.91 -13.66
N ASP A 145 7.63 -8.28 -12.42
CA ASP A 145 7.28 -9.59 -11.86
C ASP A 145 5.89 -9.52 -11.24
N VAL A 146 4.87 -9.70 -12.08
CA VAL A 146 3.46 -9.68 -11.66
C VAL A 146 2.97 -11.10 -11.47
N ALA A 147 2.63 -11.48 -10.23
CA ALA A 147 2.15 -12.82 -9.88
C ALA A 147 0.64 -12.98 -10.10
N MET A 148 -0.14 -11.91 -9.92
CA MET A 148 -1.60 -11.96 -10.01
C MET A 148 -2.17 -10.63 -10.51
N ILE A 149 -3.23 -10.72 -11.30
CA ILE A 149 -4.00 -9.57 -11.78
C ILE A 149 -5.47 -9.83 -11.44
N VAL A 150 -6.13 -8.84 -10.85
CA VAL A 150 -7.59 -8.79 -10.68
C VAL A 150 -8.12 -7.72 -11.61
N VAL A 151 -9.09 -8.08 -12.44
CA VAL A 151 -9.69 -7.19 -13.45
C VAL A 151 -11.16 -7.01 -13.14
N THR A 152 -11.66 -5.79 -13.31
CA THR A 152 -13.08 -5.45 -13.25
C THR A 152 -13.40 -4.37 -14.27
N ASP A 153 -14.58 -4.39 -14.85
CA ASP A 153 -15.16 -3.29 -15.62
C ASP A 153 -15.88 -2.26 -14.73
N GLY A 154 -16.07 -2.61 -13.46
CA GLY A 154 -16.77 -1.76 -12.48
C GLY A 154 -18.28 -1.70 -12.66
N GLU A 155 -18.83 -2.33 -13.71
CA GLU A 155 -20.25 -2.21 -14.08
C GLU A 155 -21.19 -2.79 -13.01
N ARG A 156 -20.74 -3.81 -12.30
CA ARG A 156 -21.51 -4.40 -11.20
C ARG A 156 -20.66 -4.73 -9.99
N ILE A 157 -20.63 -3.83 -9.04
CA ILE A 157 -19.90 -3.97 -7.78
C ILE A 157 -20.89 -4.35 -6.66
N LEU A 158 -20.95 -5.65 -6.34
CA LEU A 158 -21.79 -6.18 -5.26
C LEU A 158 -23.25 -5.66 -5.35
N GLY A 159 -23.80 -5.15 -4.25
CA GLY A 159 -25.10 -4.48 -4.20
C GLY A 159 -25.09 -3.00 -4.58
N LEU A 160 -23.94 -2.44 -4.96
CA LEU A 160 -23.78 -1.01 -5.27
C LEU A 160 -24.12 -0.66 -6.72
N GLY A 161 -24.16 -1.67 -7.61
CA GLY A 161 -24.34 -1.45 -9.05
C GLY A 161 -23.08 -0.97 -9.74
N ASP A 162 -23.24 -0.16 -10.79
CA ASP A 162 -22.16 0.40 -11.58
C ASP A 162 -21.40 1.47 -10.82
N GLN A 163 -20.10 1.26 -10.66
CA GLN A 163 -19.15 2.19 -10.06
C GLN A 163 -18.13 2.70 -11.08
N GLY A 164 -18.15 2.19 -12.30
CA GLY A 164 -17.19 2.55 -13.33
C GLY A 164 -15.75 2.47 -12.85
N ALA A 165 -14.96 3.52 -13.11
CA ALA A 165 -13.56 3.62 -12.69
C ALA A 165 -13.38 3.58 -11.15
N ASP A 166 -14.35 4.07 -10.38
CA ASP A 166 -14.32 4.08 -8.92
C ASP A 166 -14.37 2.67 -8.32
N GLY A 167 -14.82 1.67 -9.10
CA GLY A 167 -14.76 0.25 -8.77
C GLY A 167 -13.34 -0.29 -8.55
N MET A 168 -12.28 0.46 -8.86
CA MET A 168 -10.89 0.09 -8.63
C MET A 168 -10.59 -0.30 -7.17
N GLY A 169 -11.34 0.21 -6.20
CA GLY A 169 -11.21 -0.18 -4.80
C GLY A 169 -11.37 -1.69 -4.57
N ILE A 170 -12.19 -2.37 -5.38
CA ILE A 170 -12.46 -3.82 -5.24
C ILE A 170 -11.23 -4.67 -5.60
N PRO A 171 -10.62 -4.58 -6.80
CA PRO A 171 -9.41 -5.34 -7.10
C PRO A 171 -8.24 -5.01 -6.17
N VAL A 172 -8.09 -3.75 -5.75
CA VAL A 172 -7.06 -3.34 -4.79
C VAL A 172 -7.25 -4.03 -3.44
N GLY A 173 -8.46 -4.01 -2.87
CA GLY A 173 -8.77 -4.68 -1.61
C GLY A 173 -8.61 -6.20 -1.72
N LYS A 174 -9.05 -6.80 -2.82
CA LYS A 174 -8.91 -8.23 -3.07
C LYS A 174 -7.44 -8.66 -3.14
N LEU A 175 -6.59 -7.93 -3.86
CA LEU A 175 -5.15 -8.20 -3.91
C LEU A 175 -4.49 -8.03 -2.54
N SER A 176 -4.92 -7.05 -1.73
CA SER A 176 -4.42 -6.90 -0.36
C SER A 176 -4.73 -8.13 0.50
N LEU A 177 -5.92 -8.72 0.37
CA LEU A 177 -6.28 -9.96 1.07
C LEU A 177 -5.49 -11.18 0.57
N TYR A 178 -5.26 -11.29 -0.74
CA TYR A 178 -4.50 -12.41 -1.30
C TYR A 178 -3.00 -12.34 -0.96
N THR A 179 -2.48 -11.15 -0.71
CA THR A 179 -1.08 -10.94 -0.31
C THR A 179 -0.88 -11.22 1.18
N ALA A 180 -1.86 -10.91 2.02
CA ALA A 180 -1.84 -11.21 3.46
C ALA A 180 -2.02 -12.70 3.73
#